data_0f77c51e8aca56c63b65fa89f1bb0bf9
#
_entry.id   0f77c51e8aca56c63b65fa89f1bb0bf9
#
_cell.length_a   1.000
_cell.length_b   1.000
_cell.length_c   1.000
_cell.angle_alpha   90.00
_cell.angle_beta   90.00
_cell.angle_gamma   90.00
#
_symmetry.space_group_name_H-M   'P 1'
#
loop_
_entity.id
_entity.type
_entity.pdbx_description
1 polymer ?
#
loop_
_entity_poly.entity_id
_entity_poly.type
_entity_poly.pdbx_seq_one_letter_code
_entity_poly.pdbx_strand_id
1 'polypeptide(L)'
;GVNKIRMYQLILLPQTEMNTDEARRKFEMQTKFRLMPRSYGKYEVFGETFSAIEYEEICISNNTLPFDDYKECRKLDLTVEILNNGDMFRELSALCLNLNISWFDVVVAFHNSRGNASAGLQNLYKDFIVEFSERLWETRQELENDVKKNIDGYLNRDDGTNEMSKARAIAVFRLQDGMHDLLYRAMEEQLAKNNLLDSTMKQYIKELKIFSQLRKTDLLNTSSAHEAYFTFDFQKISDKKFLANPKDFLLDQPVKYIFKHSDVQTSRIKAYIEQYGTSLDGLGRILMRSYVKTLFRTPYLLSQIDELEFADEQVTRS
;
A
#
# COMPACT_ATOMS: atom_id res chain seq x y z
N GLY A 1 -16.62 8.05 5.37
CA GLY A 1 -16.25 6.85 4.62
C GLY A 1 -15.40 5.88 5.45
N VAL A 2 -15.24 4.67 5.00
CA VAL A 2 -14.41 3.67 5.66
C VAL A 2 -12.94 3.92 5.29
N ASN A 3 -12.10 4.26 6.27
CA ASN A 3 -10.70 4.64 6.04
C ASN A 3 -9.75 3.43 6.00
N LYS A 4 -10.18 2.28 6.51
CA LYS A 4 -9.37 1.06 6.56
C LYS A 4 -10.26 -0.16 6.44
N ILE A 5 -9.92 -1.02 5.50
CA ILE A 5 -10.58 -2.31 5.28
C ILE A 5 -9.52 -3.40 5.50
N ARG A 6 -9.84 -4.39 6.31
CA ARG A 6 -9.01 -5.59 6.46
C ARG A 6 -9.84 -6.81 6.10
N MET A 7 -9.33 -7.61 5.19
CA MET A 7 -9.90 -8.90 4.85
C MET A 7 -9.08 -9.99 5.54
N TYR A 8 -9.77 -10.74 6.40
CA TYR A 8 -9.15 -11.84 7.12
C TYR A 8 -9.41 -13.16 6.41
N GLN A 9 -8.43 -14.01 6.41
CA GLN A 9 -8.59 -15.41 6.00
C GLN A 9 -9.33 -16.15 7.12
N LEU A 10 -10.13 -17.16 6.75
CA LEU A 10 -10.78 -18.02 7.75
C LEU A 10 -9.72 -18.95 8.37
N ILE A 11 -9.33 -18.63 9.59
CA ILE A 11 -8.43 -19.44 10.41
C ILE A 11 -9.30 -20.37 11.24
N LEU A 12 -8.99 -21.67 11.21
CA LEU A 12 -9.69 -22.67 12.00
C LEU A 12 -9.03 -22.83 13.37
N LEU A 13 -9.48 -22.01 14.31
CA LEU A 13 -8.98 -22.07 15.68
C LEU A 13 -9.51 -23.33 16.40
N PRO A 14 -8.67 -24.02 17.20
CA PRO A 14 -9.10 -25.15 17.99
C PRO A 14 -10.30 -24.81 18.89
N GLN A 15 -11.24 -25.73 19.03
CA GLN A 15 -12.43 -25.62 19.88
C GLN A 15 -13.45 -24.54 19.48
N THR A 16 -13.36 -24.00 18.28
CA THR A 16 -14.40 -23.09 17.75
C THR A 16 -15.46 -23.85 16.98
N GLU A 17 -16.66 -23.26 16.84
CA GLU A 17 -17.78 -23.86 16.10
C GLU A 17 -17.43 -24.14 14.63
N MET A 18 -16.64 -23.26 14.02
CA MET A 18 -16.20 -23.42 12.62
C MET A 18 -15.15 -24.51 12.44
N ASN A 19 -14.52 -24.98 13.51
CA ASN A 19 -13.49 -26.04 13.47
C ASN A 19 -14.01 -27.40 13.96
N THR A 20 -15.31 -27.64 13.85
CA THR A 20 -15.91 -28.96 14.14
C THR A 20 -15.97 -29.82 12.88
N ASP A 21 -15.94 -31.15 13.05
CA ASP A 21 -16.12 -32.08 11.94
C ASP A 21 -17.44 -31.87 11.21
N GLU A 22 -18.48 -31.46 11.94
CA GLU A 22 -19.79 -31.15 11.37
C GLU A 22 -19.69 -29.91 10.45
N ALA A 23 -19.09 -28.81 10.90
CA ALA A 23 -18.91 -27.61 10.10
C ALA A 23 -18.03 -27.88 8.87
N ARG A 24 -16.92 -28.61 9.05
CA ARG A 24 -16.01 -28.98 7.95
C ARG A 24 -16.74 -29.77 6.86
N ARG A 25 -17.58 -30.76 7.23
CA ARG A 25 -18.39 -31.53 6.28
C ARG A 25 -19.51 -30.70 5.66
N LYS A 26 -20.23 -29.90 6.47
CA LYS A 26 -21.34 -29.07 6.01
C LYS A 26 -20.93 -28.07 4.94
N PHE A 27 -19.77 -27.46 5.10
CA PHE A 27 -19.25 -26.44 4.18
C PHE A 27 -18.23 -27.02 3.19
N GLU A 28 -17.95 -28.32 3.21
CA GLU A 28 -16.97 -28.99 2.34
C GLU A 28 -15.61 -28.28 2.38
N MET A 29 -15.15 -27.90 3.58
CA MET A 29 -13.95 -27.10 3.75
C MET A 29 -12.69 -27.86 3.35
N GLN A 30 -11.86 -27.24 2.50
CA GLN A 30 -10.49 -27.67 2.25
C GLN A 30 -9.55 -26.74 3.00
N THR A 31 -8.62 -27.31 3.73
CA THR A 31 -7.72 -26.57 4.60
C THR A 31 -6.26 -26.85 4.28
N LYS A 32 -5.41 -25.90 4.62
CA LYS A 32 -3.94 -26.01 4.54
C LYS A 32 -3.35 -25.38 5.79
N PHE A 33 -2.11 -25.74 6.06
CA PHE A 33 -1.32 -25.15 7.14
C PHE A 33 -0.36 -24.11 6.58
N ARG A 34 -0.12 -23.04 7.33
CA ARG A 34 0.89 -22.04 7.01
C ARG A 34 1.65 -21.61 8.26
N LEU A 35 2.89 -21.17 8.06
CA LEU A 35 3.71 -20.56 9.10
C LEU A 35 3.13 -19.19 9.50
N MET A 36 2.94 -18.96 10.78
CA MET A 36 2.61 -17.62 11.27
C MET A 36 3.78 -16.67 11.04
N PRO A 37 3.56 -15.51 10.37
CA PRO A 37 4.63 -14.56 10.12
C PRO A 37 5.29 -14.08 11.40
N ARG A 38 6.63 -14.18 11.47
CA ARG A 38 7.45 -13.77 12.63
C ARG A 38 7.21 -14.53 13.93
N SER A 39 6.53 -15.66 13.89
CA SER A 39 6.25 -16.51 15.06
C SER A 39 7.06 -17.80 15.00
N TYR A 40 8.38 -17.65 14.82
CA TYR A 40 9.35 -18.75 14.80
C TYR A 40 10.71 -18.21 15.25
N GLY A 41 11.52 -19.09 15.83
CA GLY A 41 12.82 -18.70 16.35
C GLY A 41 13.65 -19.86 16.86
N LYS A 42 14.93 -19.58 17.18
CA LYS A 42 15.81 -20.45 17.94
C LYS A 42 15.99 -19.85 19.32
N TYR A 43 15.92 -20.68 20.33
CA TYR A 43 16.02 -20.29 21.72
C TYR A 43 17.03 -21.22 22.42
N GLU A 44 17.92 -20.65 23.21
CA GLU A 44 18.82 -21.41 24.07
C GLU A 44 18.24 -21.50 25.49
N VAL A 45 18.03 -22.72 25.97
CA VAL A 45 17.46 -22.98 27.28
C VAL A 45 18.33 -24.08 27.94
N PHE A 46 18.96 -23.78 29.07
CA PHE A 46 19.85 -24.71 29.81
C PHE A 46 20.97 -25.32 28.95
N GLY A 47 21.50 -24.57 27.97
CA GLY A 47 22.59 -25.03 27.10
C GLY A 47 22.13 -25.88 25.90
N GLU A 48 20.85 -26.07 25.73
CA GLU A 48 20.26 -26.73 24.55
C GLU A 48 19.56 -25.71 23.65
N THR A 49 19.65 -25.91 22.33
CA THR A 49 19.00 -25.04 21.34
C THR A 49 17.67 -25.65 20.87
N PHE A 50 16.59 -24.91 21.07
CA PHE A 50 15.25 -25.28 20.65
C PHE A 50 14.77 -24.40 19.50
N SER A 51 14.13 -25.00 18.48
CA SER A 51 13.39 -24.28 17.46
C SER A 51 11.90 -24.27 17.80
N ALA A 52 11.33 -23.07 17.98
CA ALA A 52 9.90 -22.87 18.16
C ALA A 52 9.27 -22.37 16.86
N ILE A 53 8.08 -22.87 16.56
CA ILE A 53 7.32 -22.55 15.32
C ILE A 53 5.84 -22.48 15.68
N GLU A 54 5.20 -21.38 15.29
CA GLU A 54 3.74 -21.26 15.34
C GLU A 54 3.16 -21.34 13.92
N TYR A 55 2.01 -21.96 13.81
CA TYR A 55 1.33 -22.19 12.54
C TYR A 55 -0.17 -21.96 12.69
N GLU A 56 -0.82 -21.73 11.56
CA GLU A 56 -2.28 -21.60 11.44
C GLU A 56 -2.80 -22.62 10.45
N GLU A 57 -3.97 -23.18 10.74
CA GLU A 57 -4.77 -23.89 9.76
C GLU A 57 -5.76 -22.91 9.15
N ILE A 58 -5.75 -22.77 7.82
CA ILE A 58 -6.63 -21.87 7.08
C ILE A 58 -7.53 -22.64 6.13
N CYS A 59 -8.79 -22.21 6.02
CA CYS A 59 -9.69 -22.67 4.99
C CYS A 59 -9.38 -21.96 3.68
N ILE A 60 -8.99 -22.71 2.66
CA ILE A 60 -8.60 -22.17 1.34
C ILE A 60 -9.68 -22.36 0.29
N SER A 61 -10.68 -23.20 0.56
CA SER A 61 -11.79 -23.49 -0.35
C SER A 61 -12.96 -24.06 0.45
N ASN A 62 -14.16 -23.87 -0.05
CA ASN A 62 -15.38 -24.49 0.47
C ASN A 62 -16.40 -24.69 -0.65
N ASN A 63 -17.61 -25.22 -0.33
CA ASN A 63 -18.66 -25.51 -1.30
C ASN A 63 -19.19 -24.28 -2.09
N THR A 64 -18.87 -23.05 -1.69
CA THR A 64 -19.29 -21.81 -2.37
C THR A 64 -18.14 -20.97 -2.88
N LEU A 65 -16.91 -21.27 -2.47
CA LEU A 65 -15.69 -20.52 -2.83
C LEU A 65 -14.58 -21.51 -3.22
N PRO A 66 -14.42 -21.83 -4.50
CA PRO A 66 -13.28 -22.61 -5.01
C PRO A 66 -11.93 -21.95 -4.74
N PHE A 67 -10.84 -22.71 -4.71
CA PHE A 67 -9.51 -22.17 -4.41
C PHE A 67 -9.03 -21.10 -5.40
N ASP A 68 -9.42 -21.20 -6.68
CA ASP A 68 -9.08 -20.17 -7.67
C ASP A 68 -9.79 -18.84 -7.38
N ASP A 69 -11.07 -18.89 -7.00
CA ASP A 69 -11.82 -17.69 -6.58
C ASP A 69 -11.26 -17.11 -5.28
N TYR A 70 -10.83 -17.97 -4.35
CA TYR A 70 -10.14 -17.55 -3.14
C TYR A 70 -8.83 -16.77 -3.48
N LYS A 71 -8.05 -17.23 -4.46
CA LYS A 71 -6.86 -16.51 -4.93
C LYS A 71 -7.20 -15.13 -5.53
N GLU A 72 -8.31 -15.03 -6.26
CA GLU A 72 -8.80 -13.73 -6.76
C GLU A 72 -9.23 -12.80 -5.60
N CYS A 73 -9.89 -13.32 -4.56
CA CYS A 73 -10.16 -12.57 -3.34
C CYS A 73 -8.89 -12.06 -2.67
N ARG A 74 -7.81 -12.87 -2.63
CA ARG A 74 -6.52 -12.45 -2.11
C ARG A 74 -5.88 -11.34 -2.94
N LYS A 75 -6.01 -11.36 -4.27
CA LYS A 75 -5.56 -10.27 -5.14
C LYS A 75 -6.37 -8.99 -4.89
N LEU A 76 -7.68 -9.10 -4.67
CA LEU A 76 -8.50 -7.94 -4.32
C LEU A 76 -8.10 -7.36 -2.95
N ASP A 77 -7.82 -8.21 -1.97
CA ASP A 77 -7.30 -7.80 -0.66
C ASP A 77 -6.01 -6.98 -0.81
N LEU A 78 -5.06 -7.45 -1.62
CA LEU A 78 -3.85 -6.69 -1.93
C LEU A 78 -4.18 -5.34 -2.60
N THR A 79 -5.12 -5.30 -3.55
CA THR A 79 -5.54 -4.05 -4.20
C THR A 79 -6.09 -3.05 -3.18
N VAL A 80 -6.96 -3.50 -2.28
CA VAL A 80 -7.52 -2.66 -1.20
C VAL A 80 -6.43 -2.20 -0.24
N GLU A 81 -5.50 -3.08 0.13
CA GLU A 81 -4.40 -2.74 1.04
C GLU A 81 -3.48 -1.66 0.47
N ILE A 82 -3.18 -1.67 -0.84
CA ILE A 82 -2.28 -0.69 -1.47
C ILE A 82 -2.98 0.62 -1.85
N LEU A 83 -4.26 0.62 -2.19
CA LEU A 83 -4.97 1.81 -2.67
C LEU A 83 -5.77 2.53 -1.57
N ASN A 84 -6.47 1.78 -0.72
CA ASN A 84 -7.38 2.34 0.27
C ASN A 84 -6.72 2.56 1.63
N ASN A 85 -5.92 1.59 2.08
CA ASN A 85 -5.38 1.62 3.44
C ASN A 85 -4.18 2.59 3.54
N GLY A 86 -4.21 3.44 4.56
CA GLY A 86 -3.13 4.40 4.84
C GLY A 86 -3.23 5.73 4.10
N ASP A 87 -4.38 6.04 3.48
CA ASP A 87 -4.62 7.31 2.76
C ASP A 87 -3.66 7.55 1.58
N MET A 88 -3.17 6.47 0.93
CA MET A 88 -2.18 6.58 -0.13
C MET A 88 -2.65 7.46 -1.30
N PHE A 89 -3.94 7.38 -1.65
CA PHE A 89 -4.56 8.16 -2.73
C PHE A 89 -5.76 8.97 -2.20
N ARG A 90 -5.56 9.65 -1.07
CA ARG A 90 -6.60 10.47 -0.43
C ARG A 90 -7.16 11.54 -1.35
N GLU A 91 -6.34 12.11 -2.21
CA GLU A 91 -6.75 13.13 -3.19
C GLU A 91 -7.82 12.62 -4.15
N LEU A 92 -7.70 11.36 -4.62
CA LEU A 92 -8.71 10.75 -5.49
C LEU A 92 -9.95 10.32 -4.73
N SER A 93 -9.79 9.69 -3.56
CA SER A 93 -10.95 9.28 -2.74
C SER A 93 -11.77 10.48 -2.27
N ALA A 94 -11.14 11.62 -1.99
CA ALA A 94 -11.83 12.86 -1.64
C ALA A 94 -12.53 13.48 -2.85
N LEU A 95 -11.91 13.45 -4.03
CA LEU A 95 -12.55 13.88 -5.28
C LEU A 95 -13.79 13.02 -5.59
N CYS A 96 -13.69 11.70 -5.43
CA CYS A 96 -14.85 10.80 -5.59
C CYS A 96 -16.00 11.20 -4.66
N LEU A 97 -15.68 11.46 -3.38
CA LEU A 97 -16.69 11.91 -2.40
C LEU A 97 -17.34 13.22 -2.81
N ASN A 98 -16.53 14.20 -3.27
CA ASN A 98 -17.04 15.51 -3.72
C ASN A 98 -17.94 15.39 -4.96
N LEU A 99 -17.64 14.48 -5.87
CA LEU A 99 -18.38 14.25 -7.12
C LEU A 99 -19.50 13.21 -6.97
N ASN A 100 -19.73 12.69 -5.77
CA ASN A 100 -20.69 11.60 -5.51
C ASN A 100 -20.44 10.34 -6.37
N ILE A 101 -19.14 10.00 -6.58
CA ILE A 101 -18.71 8.77 -7.24
C ILE A 101 -18.26 7.76 -6.16
N SER A 102 -18.54 6.49 -6.37
CA SER A 102 -18.04 5.43 -5.49
C SER A 102 -16.51 5.26 -5.65
N TRP A 103 -15.76 5.53 -4.57
CA TRP A 103 -14.32 5.22 -4.54
C TRP A 103 -14.06 3.73 -4.75
N PHE A 104 -14.93 2.86 -4.23
CA PHE A 104 -14.81 1.42 -4.41
C PHE A 104 -14.92 1.02 -5.89
N ASP A 105 -15.76 1.69 -6.69
CA ASP A 105 -15.86 1.41 -8.12
C ASP A 105 -14.55 1.77 -8.87
N VAL A 106 -13.84 2.81 -8.43
CA VAL A 106 -12.51 3.15 -8.95
C VAL A 106 -11.49 2.06 -8.57
N VAL A 107 -11.52 1.58 -7.32
CA VAL A 107 -10.67 0.47 -6.84
C VAL A 107 -10.94 -0.82 -7.62
N VAL A 108 -12.20 -1.15 -7.88
CA VAL A 108 -12.60 -2.32 -8.69
C VAL A 108 -12.18 -2.16 -10.15
N ALA A 109 -12.34 -0.96 -10.72
CA ALA A 109 -11.88 -0.69 -12.09
C ALA A 109 -10.36 -0.86 -12.23
N PHE A 110 -9.59 -0.32 -11.28
CA PHE A 110 -8.14 -0.58 -11.20
C PHE A 110 -7.86 -2.09 -11.12
N HIS A 111 -8.54 -2.80 -10.20
CA HIS A 111 -8.35 -4.23 -9.98
C HIS A 111 -8.58 -5.04 -11.24
N ASN A 112 -9.69 -4.77 -11.95
CA ASN A 112 -10.06 -5.48 -13.17
C ASN A 112 -9.14 -5.16 -14.35
N SER A 113 -8.49 -3.99 -14.34
CA SER A 113 -7.58 -3.55 -15.40
C SER A 113 -6.12 -4.00 -15.19
N ARG A 114 -5.82 -4.85 -14.18
CA ARG A 114 -4.47 -5.33 -13.85
C ARG A 114 -3.71 -5.92 -15.04
N GLY A 115 -4.42 -6.61 -15.93
CA GLY A 115 -3.83 -7.19 -17.14
C GLY A 115 -3.22 -6.15 -18.10
N ASN A 116 -3.66 -4.89 -18.00
CA ASN A 116 -3.19 -3.75 -18.80
C ASN A 116 -2.19 -2.85 -18.03
N ALA A 117 -1.73 -3.31 -16.86
CA ALA A 117 -0.77 -2.59 -16.05
C ALA A 117 0.66 -2.72 -16.59
N SER A 118 1.60 -1.95 -16.02
CA SER A 118 3.02 -2.15 -16.26
C SER A 118 3.46 -3.57 -15.87
N ALA A 119 4.48 -4.11 -16.51
CA ALA A 119 5.01 -5.45 -16.22
C ALA A 119 5.35 -5.64 -14.73
N GLY A 120 5.92 -4.62 -14.07
CA GLY A 120 6.21 -4.66 -12.64
C GLY A 120 4.97 -4.85 -11.78
N LEU A 121 3.86 -4.16 -12.10
CA LEU A 121 2.62 -4.30 -11.35
C LEU A 121 1.92 -5.63 -11.64
N GLN A 122 1.95 -6.13 -12.88
CA GLN A 122 1.46 -7.47 -13.20
C GLN A 122 2.22 -8.56 -12.44
N ASN A 123 3.56 -8.47 -12.43
CA ASN A 123 4.42 -9.40 -11.70
C ASN A 123 4.16 -9.35 -10.18
N LEU A 124 3.91 -8.17 -9.60
CA LEU A 124 3.56 -8.05 -8.19
C LEU A 124 2.37 -8.97 -7.81
N TYR A 125 1.29 -8.94 -8.58
CA TYR A 125 0.11 -9.77 -8.32
C TYR A 125 0.38 -11.26 -8.56
N LYS A 126 1.15 -11.58 -9.60
CA LYS A 126 1.55 -12.95 -9.90
C LYS A 126 2.41 -13.53 -8.77
N ASP A 127 3.47 -12.82 -8.40
CA ASP A 127 4.43 -13.27 -7.38
C ASP A 127 3.77 -13.37 -6.01
N PHE A 128 2.86 -12.43 -5.68
CA PHE A 128 2.07 -12.48 -4.45
C PHE A 128 1.27 -13.79 -4.31
N ILE A 129 0.61 -14.24 -5.38
CA ILE A 129 -0.18 -15.47 -5.36
C ILE A 129 0.69 -16.72 -5.41
N VAL A 130 1.79 -16.69 -6.17
CA VAL A 130 2.77 -17.79 -6.20
C VAL A 130 3.34 -17.98 -4.80
N GLU A 131 3.86 -16.93 -4.19
CA GLU A 131 4.45 -16.98 -2.85
C GLU A 131 3.44 -17.43 -1.79
N PHE A 132 2.20 -16.93 -1.85
CA PHE A 132 1.11 -17.38 -0.98
C PHE A 132 0.87 -18.89 -1.14
N SER A 133 0.78 -19.40 -2.38
CA SER A 133 0.46 -20.80 -2.67
C SER A 133 1.59 -21.76 -2.28
N GLU A 134 2.85 -21.34 -2.48
CA GLU A 134 4.05 -22.14 -2.14
C GLU A 134 4.28 -22.26 -0.62
N ARG A 135 3.63 -21.41 0.18
CA ARG A 135 3.72 -21.41 1.64
C ARG A 135 2.52 -22.08 2.31
N LEU A 136 1.90 -23.02 1.61
CA LEU A 136 0.80 -23.84 2.11
C LEU A 136 1.23 -25.30 2.15
N TRP A 137 1.14 -25.91 3.32
CA TRP A 137 1.42 -27.33 3.56
C TRP A 137 0.15 -28.11 3.75
N GLU A 138 0.13 -29.36 3.31
CA GLU A 138 -1.02 -30.27 3.47
C GLU A 138 -1.26 -30.60 4.95
N THR A 139 -0.18 -30.81 5.68
CA THR A 139 -0.24 -31.22 7.08
C THR A 139 0.65 -30.36 7.96
N ARG A 140 0.26 -30.27 9.23
CA ARG A 140 1.08 -29.66 10.27
C ARG A 140 2.49 -30.26 10.31
N GLN A 141 2.60 -31.59 10.20
CA GLN A 141 3.87 -32.30 10.30
C GLN A 141 4.82 -31.94 9.16
N GLU A 142 4.32 -31.80 7.93
CA GLU A 142 5.12 -31.35 6.79
C GLU A 142 5.65 -29.96 7.01
N LEU A 143 4.80 -29.00 7.46
CA LEU A 143 5.21 -27.64 7.79
C LEU A 143 6.29 -27.63 8.86
N GLU A 144 6.08 -28.34 9.98
CA GLU A 144 7.06 -28.38 11.07
C GLU A 144 8.40 -28.96 10.62
N ASN A 145 8.38 -30.02 9.83
CA ASN A 145 9.60 -30.66 9.32
C ASN A 145 10.36 -29.72 8.37
N ASP A 146 9.65 -29.07 7.44
CA ASP A 146 10.26 -28.14 6.47
C ASP A 146 10.89 -26.95 7.20
N VAL A 147 10.10 -26.27 8.03
CA VAL A 147 10.58 -25.05 8.73
C VAL A 147 11.69 -25.35 9.71
N LYS A 148 11.62 -26.45 10.49
CA LYS A 148 12.69 -26.84 11.42
C LYS A 148 13.99 -27.18 10.69
N LYS A 149 13.90 -27.85 9.55
CA LYS A 149 15.06 -28.17 8.68
C LYS A 149 15.72 -26.91 8.13
N ASN A 150 14.92 -25.88 7.77
CA ASN A 150 15.35 -24.67 7.11
C ASN A 150 15.30 -23.44 8.01
N ILE A 151 15.25 -23.58 9.34
CA ILE A 151 14.99 -22.48 10.29
C ILE A 151 15.94 -21.29 10.11
N ASP A 152 17.21 -21.54 9.84
CA ASP A 152 18.20 -20.48 9.62
C ASP A 152 17.88 -19.69 8.34
N GLY A 153 17.40 -20.35 7.28
CA GLY A 153 16.94 -19.69 6.08
C GLY A 153 15.75 -18.77 6.34
N TYR A 154 14.79 -19.21 7.18
CA TYR A 154 13.66 -18.37 7.57
C TYR A 154 14.07 -17.18 8.43
N LEU A 155 15.01 -17.37 9.37
CA LEU A 155 15.50 -16.31 10.26
C LEU A 155 16.31 -15.23 9.51
N ASN A 156 17.01 -15.60 8.44
CA ASN A 156 17.88 -14.73 7.67
C ASN A 156 17.21 -14.11 6.42
N ARG A 157 15.90 -14.24 6.27
CA ARG A 157 15.19 -13.66 5.11
C ARG A 157 15.10 -12.15 5.19
N ASP A 158 15.55 -11.46 4.15
CA ASP A 158 15.47 -10.01 4.02
C ASP A 158 14.06 -9.51 3.70
N ASP A 159 13.17 -10.37 3.21
CA ASP A 159 11.82 -10.04 2.79
C ASP A 159 10.74 -10.37 3.84
N GLY A 160 11.13 -10.98 4.96
CA GLY A 160 10.22 -11.48 5.99
C GLY A 160 9.35 -12.64 5.48
N THR A 161 8.34 -13.02 6.26
CA THR A 161 7.44 -14.15 5.93
C THR A 161 6.00 -13.73 5.69
N ASN A 162 5.72 -12.42 5.64
CA ASN A 162 4.39 -11.90 5.37
C ASN A 162 4.31 -11.39 3.93
N GLU A 163 3.75 -12.20 3.04
CA GLU A 163 3.60 -11.89 1.61
C GLU A 163 2.82 -10.59 1.34
N MET A 164 1.79 -10.29 2.13
CA MET A 164 1.01 -9.05 2.02
C MET A 164 1.86 -7.83 2.36
N SER A 165 2.62 -7.88 3.45
CA SER A 165 3.50 -6.78 3.86
C SER A 165 4.60 -6.53 2.84
N LYS A 166 5.19 -7.59 2.29
CA LYS A 166 6.18 -7.55 1.22
C LYS A 166 5.59 -6.94 -0.06
N ALA A 167 4.46 -7.43 -0.53
CA ALA A 167 3.81 -6.95 -1.75
C ALA A 167 3.42 -5.46 -1.60
N ARG A 168 2.89 -5.05 -0.44
CA ARG A 168 2.61 -3.65 -0.15
C ARG A 168 3.88 -2.79 -0.16
N ALA A 169 4.98 -3.25 0.41
CA ALA A 169 6.25 -2.52 0.38
C ALA A 169 6.77 -2.33 -1.05
N ILE A 170 6.72 -3.37 -1.88
CA ILE A 170 7.09 -3.28 -3.29
C ILE A 170 6.20 -2.27 -4.03
N ALA A 171 4.88 -2.34 -3.85
CA ALA A 171 3.94 -1.41 -4.47
C ALA A 171 4.27 0.05 -4.09
N VAL A 172 4.38 0.34 -2.79
CA VAL A 172 4.55 1.70 -2.27
C VAL A 172 5.93 2.28 -2.57
N PHE A 173 7.00 1.50 -2.51
CA PHE A 173 8.35 2.04 -2.66
C PHE A 173 8.98 1.85 -4.04
N ARG A 174 8.44 0.95 -4.87
CA ARG A 174 9.08 0.60 -6.15
C ARG A 174 8.18 0.71 -7.39
N LEU A 175 6.84 0.74 -7.22
CA LEU A 175 5.90 0.67 -8.34
C LEU A 175 4.93 1.87 -8.42
N GLN A 176 5.33 3.01 -7.85
CA GLN A 176 4.49 4.21 -7.80
C GLN A 176 3.98 4.66 -9.16
N ASP A 177 4.83 4.68 -10.19
CA ASP A 177 4.45 5.14 -11.52
C ASP A 177 3.39 4.23 -12.15
N GLY A 178 3.61 2.91 -12.08
CA GLY A 178 2.65 1.94 -12.61
C GLY A 178 1.30 1.97 -11.88
N MET A 179 1.31 2.21 -10.56
CA MET A 179 0.08 2.39 -9.77
C MET A 179 -0.65 3.67 -10.16
N HIS A 180 0.06 4.81 -10.29
CA HIS A 180 -0.55 6.06 -10.72
C HIS A 180 -1.14 5.93 -12.13
N ASP A 181 -0.39 5.35 -13.09
CA ASP A 181 -0.86 5.18 -14.46
C ASP A 181 -2.17 4.40 -14.55
N LEU A 182 -2.26 3.29 -13.83
CA LEU A 182 -3.45 2.46 -13.85
C LEU A 182 -4.60 3.10 -13.07
N LEU A 183 -4.33 3.67 -11.90
CA LEU A 183 -5.37 4.23 -11.03
C LEU A 183 -6.01 5.48 -11.62
N TYR A 184 -5.20 6.36 -12.22
CA TYR A 184 -5.73 7.58 -12.84
C TYR A 184 -6.50 7.28 -14.13
N ARG A 185 -6.12 6.25 -14.89
CA ARG A 185 -6.97 5.74 -15.99
C ARG A 185 -8.30 5.20 -15.48
N ALA A 186 -8.28 4.40 -14.42
CA ALA A 186 -9.51 3.89 -13.80
C ALA A 186 -10.41 5.04 -13.30
N MET A 187 -9.82 6.12 -12.76
CA MET A 187 -10.56 7.31 -12.37
C MET A 187 -11.19 8.02 -13.56
N GLU A 188 -10.44 8.22 -14.66
CA GLU A 188 -10.97 8.83 -15.89
C GLU A 188 -12.13 8.01 -16.48
N GLU A 189 -12.04 6.67 -16.47
CA GLU A 189 -13.13 5.78 -16.89
C GLU A 189 -14.39 5.98 -16.04
N GLN A 190 -14.25 6.09 -14.71
CA GLN A 190 -15.40 6.32 -13.83
C GLN A 190 -16.00 7.72 -14.01
N LEU A 191 -15.17 8.75 -14.22
CA LEU A 191 -15.63 10.09 -14.53
C LEU A 191 -16.40 10.12 -15.87
N ALA A 192 -15.88 9.43 -16.89
CA ALA A 192 -16.56 9.34 -18.20
C ALA A 192 -17.91 8.62 -18.09
N LYS A 193 -17.99 7.50 -17.37
CA LYS A 193 -19.25 6.78 -17.12
C LYS A 193 -20.31 7.63 -16.43
N ASN A 194 -19.90 8.58 -15.59
CA ASN A 194 -20.79 9.49 -14.87
C ASN A 194 -21.01 10.84 -15.61
N ASN A 195 -20.54 11.00 -16.85
CA ASN A 195 -20.60 12.23 -17.63
C ASN A 195 -19.94 13.45 -16.95
N LEU A 196 -18.87 13.22 -16.16
CA LEU A 196 -18.13 14.24 -15.42
C LEU A 196 -16.77 14.58 -16.03
N LEU A 197 -16.37 13.94 -17.12
CA LEU A 197 -15.06 14.08 -17.74
C LEU A 197 -15.08 15.11 -18.89
N ASP A 198 -15.28 16.38 -18.56
CA ASP A 198 -15.09 17.49 -19.50
C ASP A 198 -13.60 17.87 -19.67
N SER A 199 -13.30 18.87 -20.50
CA SER A 199 -11.91 19.31 -20.76
C SER A 199 -11.19 19.80 -19.51
N THR A 200 -11.85 20.55 -18.64
CA THR A 200 -11.28 21.06 -17.39
C THR A 200 -11.00 19.93 -16.41
N MET A 201 -11.92 18.97 -16.28
CA MET A 201 -11.71 17.80 -15.42
C MET A 201 -10.58 16.90 -15.96
N LYS A 202 -10.47 16.69 -17.26
CA LYS A 202 -9.33 15.97 -17.86
C LYS A 202 -8.00 16.63 -17.54
N GLN A 203 -7.92 17.96 -17.66
CA GLN A 203 -6.72 18.71 -17.29
C GLN A 203 -6.42 18.56 -15.79
N TYR A 204 -7.44 18.72 -14.94
CA TYR A 204 -7.28 18.54 -13.50
C TYR A 204 -6.75 17.16 -13.14
N ILE A 205 -7.33 16.07 -13.67
CA ILE A 205 -6.88 14.69 -13.39
C ILE A 205 -5.45 14.47 -13.86
N LYS A 206 -5.07 15.01 -15.02
CA LYS A 206 -3.68 14.95 -15.50
C LYS A 206 -2.71 15.66 -14.56
N GLU A 207 -3.04 16.86 -14.12
CA GLU A 207 -2.20 17.62 -13.19
C GLU A 207 -2.20 17.03 -11.77
N LEU A 208 -3.35 16.55 -11.29
CA LEU A 208 -3.45 15.86 -10.00
C LEU A 208 -2.58 14.58 -9.97
N LYS A 209 -2.49 13.86 -11.09
CA LYS A 209 -1.58 12.71 -11.22
C LYS A 209 -0.13 13.13 -11.02
N ILE A 210 0.33 14.18 -11.72
CA ILE A 210 1.70 14.71 -11.60
C ILE A 210 1.95 15.18 -10.16
N PHE A 211 1.02 15.95 -9.59
CA PHE A 211 1.10 16.42 -8.21
C PHE A 211 1.23 15.26 -7.21
N SER A 212 0.42 14.22 -7.38
CA SER A 212 0.44 13.02 -6.55
C SER A 212 1.76 12.24 -6.70
N GLN A 213 2.24 12.05 -7.93
CA GLN A 213 3.51 11.35 -8.21
C GLN A 213 4.70 12.06 -7.58
N LEU A 214 4.84 13.37 -7.79
CA LEU A 214 5.97 14.16 -7.27
C LEU A 214 6.02 14.15 -5.73
N ARG A 215 4.89 14.04 -5.06
CA ARG A 215 4.82 13.87 -3.61
C ARG A 215 5.25 12.49 -3.13
N LYS A 216 5.09 11.44 -3.95
CA LYS A 216 5.15 10.04 -3.52
C LYS A 216 6.29 9.25 -4.17
N THR A 217 6.93 9.78 -5.22
CA THR A 217 8.08 9.11 -5.82
C THR A 217 9.25 9.11 -4.86
N ASP A 218 9.99 8.00 -4.81
CA ASP A 218 11.23 7.86 -4.06
C ASP A 218 11.16 8.36 -2.60
N LEU A 219 10.17 7.85 -1.86
CA LEU A 219 9.73 8.36 -0.55
C LEU A 219 10.83 8.45 0.52
N LEU A 220 11.88 7.64 0.42
CA LEU A 220 12.96 7.60 1.41
C LEU A 220 14.17 8.43 1.02
N ASN A 221 14.20 8.97 -0.19
CA ASN A 221 15.27 9.88 -0.64
C ASN A 221 14.96 11.31 -0.20
N THR A 222 15.56 11.71 0.90
CA THR A 222 15.31 13.03 1.52
C THR A 222 16.12 14.16 0.89
N SER A 223 17.08 13.85 0.01
CA SER A 223 17.93 14.87 -0.66
C SER A 223 17.36 15.34 -2.00
N SER A 224 16.36 14.63 -2.56
CA SER A 224 15.78 15.00 -3.85
C SER A 224 14.67 16.02 -3.71
N ALA A 225 14.66 17.02 -4.62
CA ALA A 225 13.56 17.94 -4.82
C ALA A 225 13.08 17.86 -6.27
N HIS A 226 11.79 18.04 -6.48
CA HIS A 226 11.17 18.01 -7.82
C HIS A 226 10.37 19.29 -8.04
N GLU A 227 10.29 19.74 -9.27
CA GLU A 227 9.59 20.95 -9.63
C GLU A 227 8.54 20.68 -10.72
N ALA A 228 7.41 21.38 -10.66
CA ALA A 228 6.42 21.36 -11.72
C ALA A 228 5.56 22.62 -11.71
N TYR A 229 4.95 22.93 -12.88
CA TYR A 229 3.99 23.99 -13.04
C TYR A 229 2.58 23.42 -13.08
N PHE A 230 1.65 24.11 -12.43
CA PHE A 230 0.25 23.70 -12.37
C PHE A 230 -0.66 24.89 -12.69
N THR A 231 -1.75 24.60 -13.39
CA THR A 231 -2.80 25.58 -13.70
C THR A 231 -3.93 25.57 -12.65
N PHE A 232 -3.86 24.66 -11.67
CA PHE A 232 -4.77 24.63 -10.53
C PHE A 232 -4.01 25.00 -9.24
N ASP A 233 -4.69 25.73 -8.36
CA ASP A 233 -4.16 26.08 -7.03
C ASP A 233 -4.23 24.88 -6.08
N PHE A 234 -3.24 23.97 -6.20
CA PHE A 234 -3.17 22.76 -5.38
C PHE A 234 -2.93 23.06 -3.89
N GLN A 235 -2.42 24.25 -3.54
CA GLN A 235 -2.32 24.66 -2.13
C GLN A 235 -3.73 24.81 -1.55
N LYS A 236 -4.56 25.66 -2.15
CA LYS A 236 -5.93 25.87 -1.68
C LYS A 236 -6.78 24.59 -1.77
N ILE A 237 -6.61 23.77 -2.83
CA ILE A 237 -7.30 22.46 -2.94
C ILE A 237 -6.89 21.54 -1.79
N SER A 238 -5.60 21.49 -1.44
CA SER A 238 -5.08 20.69 -0.31
C SER A 238 -5.62 21.17 1.04
N ASP A 239 -5.70 22.49 1.25
CA ASP A 239 -6.26 23.11 2.45
C ASP A 239 -7.74 22.74 2.64
N LYS A 240 -8.48 22.55 1.54
CA LYS A 240 -9.84 22.00 1.49
C LYS A 240 -9.88 20.47 1.52
N LYS A 241 -8.73 19.81 1.77
CA LYS A 241 -8.59 18.33 1.85
C LYS A 241 -9.08 17.61 0.57
N PHE A 242 -8.95 18.24 -0.59
CA PHE A 242 -9.44 17.78 -1.90
C PHE A 242 -10.96 17.55 -1.97
N LEU A 243 -11.73 18.18 -1.07
CA LEU A 243 -13.20 18.09 -1.01
C LEU A 243 -13.92 19.24 -1.73
N ALA A 244 -13.19 20.13 -2.36
CA ALA A 244 -13.76 21.24 -3.10
C ALA A 244 -13.88 20.93 -4.60
N ASN A 245 -14.75 21.62 -5.32
CA ASN A 245 -14.83 21.50 -6.78
C ASN A 245 -13.54 22.05 -7.41
N PRO A 246 -12.78 21.24 -8.17
CA PRO A 246 -11.51 21.70 -8.73
C PRO A 246 -11.64 22.91 -9.66
N LYS A 247 -12.76 23.06 -10.35
CA LYS A 247 -13.01 24.17 -11.30
C LYS A 247 -12.94 25.55 -10.64
N ASP A 248 -13.22 25.62 -9.34
CA ASP A 248 -13.18 26.88 -8.57
C ASP A 248 -11.73 27.34 -8.26
N PHE A 249 -10.75 26.52 -8.60
CA PHE A 249 -9.31 26.73 -8.31
C PHE A 249 -8.45 26.76 -9.58
N LEU A 250 -9.06 26.90 -10.75
CA LEU A 250 -8.32 27.14 -11.98
C LEU A 250 -7.68 28.54 -11.93
N LEU A 251 -6.41 28.63 -12.28
CA LEU A 251 -5.63 29.86 -12.25
C LEU A 251 -5.53 30.47 -13.66
N ASP A 252 -5.43 31.79 -13.74
CA ASP A 252 -5.21 32.52 -14.98
C ASP A 252 -3.81 32.27 -15.55
N GLN A 253 -2.82 32.02 -14.67
CA GLN A 253 -1.44 31.70 -15.03
C GLN A 253 -0.96 30.50 -14.23
N PRO A 254 -0.13 29.61 -14.84
CA PRO A 254 0.46 28.51 -14.12
C PRO A 254 1.40 28.97 -12.99
N VAL A 255 1.35 28.28 -11.87
CA VAL A 255 2.24 28.51 -10.72
C VAL A 255 3.22 27.35 -10.55
N LYS A 256 4.43 27.66 -10.08
CA LYS A 256 5.50 26.69 -9.87
C LYS A 256 5.49 26.19 -8.43
N TYR A 257 5.53 24.85 -8.28
CA TYR A 257 5.70 24.18 -7.00
C TYR A 257 7.03 23.45 -6.94
N ILE A 258 7.60 23.41 -5.74
CA ILE A 258 8.76 22.58 -5.38
C ILE A 258 8.32 21.54 -4.36
N PHE A 259 8.60 20.27 -4.65
CA PHE A 259 8.27 19.13 -3.81
C PHE A 259 9.53 18.63 -3.11
N LYS A 260 9.64 18.85 -1.82
CA LYS A 260 10.78 18.41 -1.00
C LYS A 260 10.31 17.93 0.38
N HIS A 261 11.13 17.15 1.07
CA HIS A 261 10.87 16.83 2.46
C HIS A 261 11.24 18.02 3.35
N SER A 262 10.41 18.32 4.35
CA SER A 262 10.78 19.25 5.42
C SER A 262 11.86 18.63 6.32
N ASP A 263 12.53 19.43 7.14
CA ASP A 263 13.55 18.93 8.08
C ASP A 263 12.98 17.91 9.07
N VAL A 264 11.75 18.13 9.53
CA VAL A 264 11.03 17.21 10.41
C VAL A 264 10.78 15.85 9.69
N GLN A 265 10.37 15.90 8.43
CA GLN A 265 10.17 14.68 7.63
C GLN A 265 11.51 13.96 7.39
N THR A 266 12.55 14.71 7.03
CA THR A 266 13.91 14.20 6.80
C THR A 266 14.44 13.48 8.03
N SER A 267 14.37 14.11 9.21
CA SER A 267 14.81 13.51 10.46
C SER A 267 14.05 12.23 10.80
N ARG A 268 12.73 12.24 10.58
CA ARG A 268 11.87 11.08 10.79
C ARG A 268 12.18 9.92 9.85
N ILE A 269 12.37 10.21 8.55
CA ILE A 269 12.70 9.18 7.54
C ILE A 269 14.06 8.56 7.86
N LYS A 270 15.07 9.37 8.21
CA LYS A 270 16.39 8.88 8.63
C LYS A 270 16.29 7.95 9.83
N ALA A 271 15.53 8.32 10.86
CA ALA A 271 15.31 7.47 12.04
C ALA A 271 14.62 6.14 11.68
N TYR A 272 13.65 6.14 10.76
CA TYR A 272 13.04 4.89 10.30
C TYR A 272 14.01 4.00 9.52
N ILE A 273 14.86 4.58 8.66
CA ILE A 273 15.89 3.83 7.92
C ILE A 273 16.92 3.24 8.88
N GLU A 274 17.36 4.01 9.88
CA GLU A 274 18.30 3.56 10.89
C GLU A 274 17.71 2.39 11.72
N GLN A 275 16.44 2.51 12.12
CA GLN A 275 15.78 1.52 12.97
C GLN A 275 15.40 0.23 12.23
N TYR A 276 14.95 0.32 10.99
CA TYR A 276 14.32 -0.82 10.28
C TYR A 276 15.10 -1.26 9.04
N GLY A 277 16.03 -0.44 8.54
CA GLY A 277 16.73 -0.69 7.28
C GLY A 277 15.84 -0.49 6.05
N THR A 278 16.40 -0.83 4.88
CA THR A 278 15.75 -0.68 3.55
C THR A 278 15.53 -2.01 2.83
N SER A 279 15.72 -3.16 3.51
CA SER A 279 15.29 -4.46 3.04
C SER A 279 13.76 -4.51 2.89
N LEU A 280 13.21 -5.48 2.17
CA LEU A 280 11.75 -5.58 2.03
C LEU A 280 11.02 -5.75 3.38
N ASP A 281 11.61 -6.48 4.33
CA ASP A 281 11.04 -6.56 5.69
C ASP A 281 11.13 -5.20 6.41
N GLY A 282 12.26 -4.51 6.30
CA GLY A 282 12.43 -3.16 6.86
C GLY A 282 11.43 -2.15 6.29
N LEU A 283 11.25 -2.13 4.97
CA LEU A 283 10.24 -1.31 4.30
C LEU A 283 8.81 -1.65 4.77
N GLY A 284 8.50 -2.93 4.91
CA GLY A 284 7.22 -3.39 5.46
C GLY A 284 7.00 -2.91 6.89
N ARG A 285 8.05 -2.90 7.74
CA ARG A 285 7.99 -2.37 9.11
C ARG A 285 7.79 -0.85 9.13
N ILE A 286 8.46 -0.12 8.24
CA ILE A 286 8.24 1.33 8.08
C ILE A 286 6.77 1.61 7.78
N LEU A 287 6.16 0.92 6.80
CA LEU A 287 4.74 1.09 6.46
C LEU A 287 3.78 0.68 7.59
N MET A 288 4.18 -0.25 8.43
CA MET A 288 3.36 -0.70 9.56
C MET A 288 3.43 0.27 10.75
N ARG A 289 4.57 0.91 10.97
CA ARG A 289 4.87 1.78 12.11
C ARG A 289 4.72 3.27 11.82
N SER A 290 4.71 3.65 10.54
CA SER A 290 4.49 5.03 10.12
C SER A 290 3.07 5.22 9.55
N TYR A 291 2.64 6.46 9.55
CA TYR A 291 1.51 6.86 8.72
C TYR A 291 2.09 7.27 7.37
N VAL A 292 1.89 6.48 6.31
CA VAL A 292 2.62 6.62 5.02
C VAL A 292 2.61 8.05 4.45
N LYS A 293 1.52 8.80 4.65
CA LYS A 293 1.43 10.19 4.21
C LYS A 293 2.45 11.13 4.87
N THR A 294 3.04 10.74 6.02
CA THR A 294 4.10 11.53 6.67
C THR A 294 5.43 11.40 5.95
N LEU A 295 5.55 10.46 5.02
CA LEU A 295 6.69 10.25 4.14
C LEU A 295 6.56 11.03 2.82
N PHE A 296 5.37 11.58 2.50
CA PHE A 296 5.15 12.30 1.25
C PHE A 296 5.86 13.65 1.27
N ARG A 297 6.50 14.02 0.17
CA ARG A 297 7.08 15.37 0.03
C ARG A 297 6.01 16.44 0.22
N THR A 298 6.40 17.52 0.85
CA THR A 298 5.57 18.71 1.01
C THR A 298 5.71 19.58 -0.26
N PRO A 299 4.58 19.98 -0.88
CA PRO A 299 4.61 20.96 -1.96
C PRO A 299 4.77 22.36 -1.37
N TYR A 300 5.71 23.13 -1.90
CA TYR A 300 5.91 24.54 -1.57
C TYR A 300 5.67 25.38 -2.82
N LEU A 301 4.87 26.42 -2.71
CA LEU A 301 4.71 27.42 -3.77
C LEU A 301 6.00 28.27 -3.84
N LEU A 302 6.50 28.57 -5.03
CA LEU A 302 7.79 29.25 -5.18
C LEU A 302 7.84 30.60 -4.45
N SER A 303 6.76 31.38 -4.48
CA SER A 303 6.62 32.64 -3.74
C SER A 303 6.80 32.50 -2.21
N GLN A 304 6.50 31.30 -1.67
CA GLN A 304 6.67 30.98 -0.23
C GLN A 304 8.11 30.62 0.13
N ILE A 305 8.88 30.13 -0.82
CA ILE A 305 10.29 29.77 -0.59
C ILE A 305 11.13 31.02 -0.45
N ASP A 306 10.88 32.02 -1.29
CA ASP A 306 11.56 33.31 -1.21
C ASP A 306 11.33 33.97 0.16
N GLU A 307 10.12 33.85 0.75
CA GLU A 307 9.83 34.37 2.09
C GLU A 307 10.51 33.57 3.21
N LEU A 308 10.67 32.26 3.09
CA LEU A 308 11.33 31.40 4.09
C LEU A 308 12.85 31.58 4.08
N GLU A 309 13.48 31.71 2.91
CA GLU A 309 14.92 31.98 2.79
C GLU A 309 15.27 33.37 3.34
N PHE A 310 14.42 34.37 3.12
CA PHE A 310 14.59 35.70 3.74
C PHE A 310 14.43 35.70 5.27
N ALA A 311 13.54 34.82 5.82
CA ALA A 311 13.35 34.71 7.27
C ALA A 311 14.57 34.05 7.96
N ASP A 312 15.13 32.99 7.36
CA ASP A 312 16.30 32.30 7.89
C ASP A 312 17.59 33.17 7.80
N GLU A 313 17.75 34.00 6.75
CA GLU A 313 18.86 34.97 6.66
C GLU A 313 18.77 36.07 7.74
N GLN A 314 17.59 36.47 8.19
CA GLN A 314 17.41 37.44 9.27
C GLN A 314 17.70 36.86 10.66
N VAL A 315 17.39 35.57 10.89
CA VAL A 315 17.70 34.86 12.16
C VAL A 315 19.20 34.59 12.30
N THR A 316 19.90 34.35 11.20
CA THR A 316 21.37 34.14 11.22
C THR A 316 22.18 35.41 11.32
N ARG A 317 21.58 36.61 11.17
CA ARG A 317 22.25 37.94 11.30
C ARG A 317 21.91 38.66 12.61
N SER A 318 21.12 38.06 13.49
CA SER A 318 20.81 38.56 14.84
C SER A 318 21.51 37.70 15.90
#